data_664f689904f8fa83e7bf5decc61ecdaf
#
_entry.id   664f689904f8fa83e7bf5decc61ecdaf
#
_cell.length_a   1.000
_cell.length_b   1.000
_cell.length_c   1.000
_cell.angle_alpha   90.00
_cell.angle_beta   90.00
_cell.angle_gamma   90.00
#
_symmetry.space_group_name_H-M   'P 1'
#
loop_
_entity.id
_entity.type
_entity.pdbx_description
1 polymer ?
#
loop_
_entity_poly.entity_id
_entity_poly.type
_entity_poly.pdbx_seq_one_letter_code
_entity_poly.pdbx_strand_id
1 'polypeptide(L)'
;MSEENIYTFENKDYRSTYWHTCSHVLAQAVKRLYPEVKLAIGPSIEGGFYYDFDAPFNFTQEHLDALEAEMRKICKEKLKLERFELPRAEAIAFMQEKDEPYKVELINDLPADAHISFYKQGEFVDLCAGPHLDSTGRIKGNAIKLTQCCGAYWRGDSNRKMLQRIYGVAFPKKEELDEYLKQREEALKRDHNKVGRDLEYFTTVDYIGQGLPILLPKGARVIQLLQRWVEDVEQKRGYLLTKTPLMAKRELYKISGHWEHYLDGMFILGDPHDE
;
A
#
# COMPACT_ATOMS: atom_id res chain seq x y z
N MET A 1 29.55 -9.92 -11.77
CA MET A 1 28.56 -10.48 -10.84
C MET A 1 27.98 -11.70 -11.52
N SER A 2 28.04 -12.88 -10.89
CA SER A 2 27.53 -14.13 -11.47
C SER A 2 26.01 -14.03 -11.62
N GLU A 3 25.45 -14.60 -12.68
CA GLU A 3 24.00 -14.64 -12.97
C GLU A 3 23.16 -15.18 -11.79
N GLU A 4 23.73 -16.01 -10.91
CA GLU A 4 23.08 -16.54 -9.70
C GLU A 4 22.67 -15.47 -8.68
N ASN A 5 23.29 -14.29 -8.64
CA ASN A 5 22.97 -13.22 -7.68
C ASN A 5 21.80 -12.32 -8.12
N ILE A 6 21.30 -12.46 -9.34
CA ILE A 6 20.23 -11.60 -9.86
C ILE A 6 18.86 -12.10 -9.41
N TYR A 7 18.70 -13.41 -9.21
CA TYR A 7 17.44 -14.09 -8.88
C TYR A 7 17.26 -14.36 -7.38
N THR A 8 17.85 -13.54 -6.53
CA THR A 8 17.70 -13.65 -5.07
C THR A 8 16.73 -12.61 -4.54
N PHE A 9 16.01 -12.94 -3.46
CA PHE A 9 15.07 -12.04 -2.81
C PHE A 9 15.75 -10.86 -2.09
N GLU A 10 17.06 -10.88 -1.95
CA GLU A 10 17.89 -9.76 -1.51
C GLU A 10 17.98 -8.66 -2.57
N ASN A 11 17.92 -9.04 -3.85
CA ASN A 11 17.87 -8.10 -4.96
C ASN A 11 16.50 -7.41 -4.99
N LYS A 12 16.49 -6.09 -4.81
CA LYS A 12 15.27 -5.27 -4.76
C LYS A 12 14.43 -5.37 -6.04
N ASP A 13 15.07 -5.35 -7.20
CA ASP A 13 14.39 -5.36 -8.50
C ASP A 13 13.75 -6.72 -8.76
N TYR A 14 14.46 -7.80 -8.47
CA TYR A 14 13.90 -9.15 -8.56
C TYR A 14 12.73 -9.34 -7.59
N ARG A 15 12.87 -8.89 -6.35
CA ARG A 15 11.81 -8.97 -5.33
C ARG A 15 10.57 -8.16 -5.73
N SER A 16 10.75 -6.95 -6.25
CA SER A 16 9.67 -6.11 -6.78
C SER A 16 8.96 -6.80 -7.95
N THR A 17 9.72 -7.36 -8.90
CA THR A 17 9.19 -8.12 -10.05
C THR A 17 8.43 -9.37 -9.61
N TYR A 18 8.92 -10.06 -8.59
CA TYR A 18 8.27 -11.24 -8.02
C TYR A 18 6.91 -10.87 -7.43
N TRP A 19 6.85 -9.83 -6.58
CA TRP A 19 5.60 -9.35 -5.98
C TRP A 19 4.63 -8.78 -7.02
N HIS A 20 5.14 -8.05 -8.00
CA HIS A 20 4.32 -7.54 -9.10
C HIS A 20 3.69 -8.71 -9.91
N THR A 21 4.43 -9.78 -10.14
CA THR A 21 3.87 -10.97 -10.77
C THR A 21 2.83 -11.65 -9.88
N CYS A 22 3.04 -11.66 -8.55
CA CYS A 22 2.03 -12.16 -7.61
C CYS A 22 0.73 -11.35 -7.63
N SER A 23 0.79 -10.02 -7.84
CA SER A 23 -0.41 -9.20 -7.97
C SER A 23 -1.22 -9.57 -9.23
N HIS A 24 -0.55 -9.89 -10.34
CA HIS A 24 -1.23 -10.40 -11.55
C HIS A 24 -1.81 -11.81 -11.36
N VAL A 25 -1.14 -12.68 -10.61
CA VAL A 25 -1.69 -13.99 -10.23
C VAL A 25 -2.94 -13.81 -9.36
N LEU A 26 -2.96 -12.84 -8.46
CA LEU A 26 -4.16 -12.49 -7.68
C LEU A 26 -5.28 -11.98 -8.60
N ALA A 27 -4.98 -11.06 -9.52
CA ALA A 27 -5.97 -10.54 -10.46
C ALA A 27 -6.58 -11.64 -11.34
N GLN A 28 -5.76 -12.57 -11.84
CA GLN A 28 -6.24 -13.74 -12.58
C GLN A 28 -7.12 -14.64 -11.71
N ALA A 29 -6.74 -14.89 -10.45
CA ALA A 29 -7.55 -15.66 -9.51
C ALA A 29 -8.92 -15.02 -9.26
N VAL A 30 -8.95 -13.68 -9.10
CA VAL A 30 -10.21 -12.94 -8.97
C VAL A 30 -11.07 -13.08 -10.22
N LYS A 31 -10.52 -12.91 -11.41
CA LYS A 31 -11.28 -13.04 -12.68
C LYS A 31 -11.78 -14.46 -12.93
N ARG A 32 -11.06 -15.50 -12.46
CA ARG A 32 -11.52 -16.90 -12.55
C ARG A 32 -12.70 -17.19 -11.64
N LEU A 33 -12.67 -16.67 -10.40
CA LEU A 33 -13.71 -16.96 -9.40
C LEU A 33 -14.87 -15.97 -9.45
N TYR A 34 -14.60 -14.73 -9.83
CA TYR A 34 -15.55 -13.61 -9.83
C TYR A 34 -15.40 -12.77 -11.11
N PRO A 35 -15.90 -13.26 -12.27
CA PRO A 35 -15.69 -12.62 -13.58
C PRO A 35 -16.24 -11.19 -13.68
N GLU A 36 -17.28 -10.88 -12.89
CA GLU A 36 -17.93 -9.56 -12.82
C GLU A 36 -17.07 -8.46 -12.17
N VAL A 37 -16.08 -8.83 -11.36
CA VAL A 37 -15.20 -7.89 -10.66
C VAL A 37 -14.31 -7.16 -11.66
N LYS A 38 -14.24 -5.82 -11.57
CA LYS A 38 -13.39 -4.98 -12.43
C LYS A 38 -12.02 -4.79 -11.80
N LEU A 39 -11.02 -4.74 -12.67
CA LEU A 39 -9.62 -4.61 -12.30
C LEU A 39 -9.19 -3.14 -12.35
N ALA A 40 -8.55 -2.65 -11.29
CA ALA A 40 -7.96 -1.32 -11.28
C ALA A 40 -6.43 -1.38 -11.40
N ILE A 41 -5.68 -1.35 -10.31
CA ILE A 41 -4.21 -1.39 -10.32
C ILE A 41 -3.66 -2.37 -9.29
N GLY A 42 -2.49 -2.96 -9.60
CA GLY A 42 -1.84 -3.95 -8.73
C GLY A 42 -0.32 -3.85 -8.72
N PRO A 43 0.28 -2.84 -8.07
CA PRO A 43 1.72 -2.72 -7.97
C PRO A 43 2.31 -3.63 -6.90
N SER A 44 3.63 -3.86 -6.99
CA SER A 44 4.44 -4.24 -5.84
C SER A 44 4.63 -3.04 -4.91
N ILE A 45 4.73 -3.32 -3.63
CA ILE A 45 5.03 -2.34 -2.57
C ILE A 45 6.16 -2.85 -1.68
N GLU A 46 6.66 -2.00 -0.78
CA GLU A 46 7.60 -2.46 0.23
C GLU A 46 6.93 -3.50 1.14
N GLY A 47 7.48 -4.71 1.16
CA GLY A 47 6.97 -5.82 1.97
C GLY A 47 5.88 -6.69 1.33
N GLY A 48 5.53 -6.49 0.05
CA GLY A 48 4.54 -7.34 -0.62
C GLY A 48 3.94 -6.72 -1.88
N PHE A 49 2.66 -6.95 -2.07
CA PHE A 49 1.88 -6.45 -3.20
C PHE A 49 0.44 -6.16 -2.79
N TYR A 50 -0.28 -5.44 -3.63
CA TYR A 50 -1.73 -5.37 -3.55
C TYR A 50 -2.36 -5.36 -4.94
N TYR A 51 -3.67 -5.49 -4.97
CA TYR A 51 -4.47 -5.20 -6.16
C TYR A 51 -5.80 -4.57 -5.74
N ASP A 52 -6.24 -3.56 -6.50
CA ASP A 52 -7.50 -2.85 -6.30
C ASP A 52 -8.58 -3.39 -7.22
N PHE A 53 -9.72 -3.72 -6.63
CA PHE A 53 -10.85 -4.33 -7.29
C PHE A 53 -12.12 -3.52 -7.09
N ASP A 54 -12.94 -3.39 -8.13
CA ASP A 54 -14.30 -2.95 -8.03
C ASP A 54 -15.22 -4.18 -8.06
N ALA A 55 -15.67 -4.59 -6.89
CA ALA A 55 -16.53 -5.75 -6.71
C ALA A 55 -17.94 -5.32 -6.27
N PRO A 56 -19.01 -6.00 -6.72
CA PRO A 56 -20.38 -5.74 -6.30
C PRO A 56 -20.71 -6.26 -4.88
N PHE A 57 -19.74 -6.90 -4.22
CA PHE A 57 -19.81 -7.45 -2.87
C PHE A 57 -18.55 -7.09 -2.09
N ASN A 58 -18.55 -7.33 -0.77
CA ASN A 58 -17.35 -7.17 0.06
C ASN A 58 -16.57 -8.49 0.15
N PHE A 59 -15.26 -8.44 -0.09
CA PHE A 59 -14.40 -9.59 0.12
C PHE A 59 -14.31 -9.93 1.61
N THR A 60 -14.64 -11.17 1.94
CA THR A 60 -14.54 -11.75 3.29
C THR A 60 -13.30 -12.63 3.41
N GLN A 61 -13.00 -13.13 4.61
CA GLN A 61 -11.90 -14.08 4.80
C GLN A 61 -12.09 -15.36 3.97
N GLU A 62 -13.32 -15.85 3.80
CA GLU A 62 -13.61 -17.02 2.95
C GLU A 62 -13.26 -16.77 1.48
N HIS A 63 -13.53 -15.55 0.99
CA HIS A 63 -13.10 -15.15 -0.37
C HIS A 63 -11.59 -15.13 -0.49
N LEU A 64 -10.86 -14.57 0.50
CA LEU A 64 -9.39 -14.54 0.49
C LEU A 64 -8.80 -15.96 0.51
N ASP A 65 -9.37 -16.87 1.28
CA ASP A 65 -8.90 -18.26 1.34
C ASP A 65 -9.16 -18.99 0.00
N ALA A 66 -10.29 -18.75 -0.66
CA ALA A 66 -10.60 -19.28 -1.99
C ALA A 66 -9.63 -18.71 -3.05
N LEU A 67 -9.34 -17.40 -3.00
CA LEU A 67 -8.38 -16.76 -3.89
C LEU A 67 -6.97 -17.31 -3.70
N GLU A 68 -6.50 -17.52 -2.47
CA GLU A 68 -5.20 -18.18 -2.21
C GLU A 68 -5.14 -19.60 -2.82
N ALA A 69 -6.22 -20.35 -2.69
CA ALA A 69 -6.29 -21.69 -3.27
C ALA A 69 -6.20 -21.63 -4.81
N GLU A 70 -6.88 -20.68 -5.45
CA GLU A 70 -6.81 -20.50 -6.90
C GLU A 70 -5.43 -19.97 -7.36
N MET A 71 -4.84 -19.02 -6.65
CA MET A 71 -3.46 -18.56 -6.90
C MET A 71 -2.46 -19.72 -6.89
N ARG A 72 -2.60 -20.65 -5.93
CA ARG A 72 -1.77 -21.87 -5.88
C ARG A 72 -1.93 -22.76 -7.11
N LYS A 73 -3.15 -22.85 -7.68
CA LYS A 73 -3.38 -23.60 -8.94
C LYS A 73 -2.70 -22.90 -10.11
N ILE A 74 -2.89 -21.59 -10.26
CA ILE A 74 -2.26 -20.78 -11.32
C ILE A 74 -0.73 -20.91 -11.28
N CYS A 75 -0.12 -20.89 -10.09
CA CYS A 75 1.33 -21.13 -9.96
C CYS A 75 1.75 -22.53 -10.44
N LYS A 76 0.93 -23.56 -10.17
CA LYS A 76 1.21 -24.93 -10.63
C LYS A 76 1.06 -25.12 -12.14
N GLU A 77 0.23 -24.32 -12.79
CA GLU A 77 0.03 -24.34 -14.24
C GLU A 77 1.26 -23.86 -15.02
N LYS A 78 2.16 -23.12 -14.36
CA LYS A 78 3.43 -22.62 -14.94
C LYS A 78 3.19 -21.80 -16.22
N LEU A 79 2.18 -20.95 -16.20
CA LEU A 79 1.82 -20.11 -17.34
C LEU A 79 2.96 -19.15 -17.67
N LYS A 80 3.26 -19.00 -18.97
CA LYS A 80 4.20 -17.97 -19.43
C LYS A 80 3.57 -16.59 -19.31
N LEU A 81 4.40 -15.58 -19.00
CA LEU A 81 4.03 -14.18 -19.08
C LEU A 81 4.65 -13.57 -20.33
N GLU A 82 3.79 -13.17 -21.25
CA GLU A 82 4.19 -12.65 -22.56
C GLU A 82 3.79 -11.18 -22.68
N ARG A 83 4.78 -10.31 -22.88
CA ARG A 83 4.55 -8.89 -23.11
C ARG A 83 4.20 -8.64 -24.56
N PHE A 84 3.18 -7.82 -24.82
CA PHE A 84 2.85 -7.32 -26.14
C PHE A 84 2.38 -5.87 -26.05
N GLU A 85 2.35 -5.19 -27.18
CA GLU A 85 1.95 -3.79 -27.29
C GLU A 85 0.80 -3.64 -28.30
N LEU A 86 -0.08 -2.69 -28.03
CA LEU A 86 -1.15 -2.30 -28.96
C LEU A 86 -1.13 -0.79 -29.18
N PRO A 87 -1.49 -0.33 -30.38
CA PRO A 87 -1.82 1.08 -30.61
C PRO A 87 -2.95 1.53 -29.67
N ARG A 88 -2.95 2.80 -29.25
CA ARG A 88 -3.91 3.34 -28.28
C ARG A 88 -5.37 3.00 -28.59
N ALA A 89 -5.80 3.20 -29.84
CA ALA A 89 -7.18 2.94 -30.22
C ALA A 89 -7.55 1.44 -30.06
N GLU A 90 -6.63 0.55 -30.44
CA GLU A 90 -6.82 -0.89 -30.28
C GLU A 90 -6.77 -1.30 -28.81
N ALA A 91 -5.87 -0.71 -28.00
CA ALA A 91 -5.76 -0.94 -26.57
C ALA A 91 -7.05 -0.54 -25.82
N ILE A 92 -7.64 0.61 -26.17
CA ILE A 92 -8.92 1.06 -25.61
C ILE A 92 -10.04 0.08 -26.00
N ALA A 93 -10.16 -0.25 -27.28
CA ALA A 93 -11.19 -1.19 -27.77
C ALA A 93 -11.06 -2.56 -27.09
N PHE A 94 -9.83 -3.06 -26.93
CA PHE A 94 -9.52 -4.32 -26.25
C PHE A 94 -9.95 -4.35 -24.79
N MET A 95 -9.71 -3.23 -24.06
CA MET A 95 -10.14 -3.15 -22.64
C MET A 95 -11.64 -2.89 -22.51
N GLN A 96 -12.28 -2.22 -23.47
CA GLN A 96 -13.73 -2.07 -23.53
C GLN A 96 -14.43 -3.41 -23.78
N GLU A 97 -13.90 -4.23 -24.71
CA GLU A 97 -14.42 -5.59 -24.97
C GLU A 97 -14.32 -6.48 -23.70
N LYS A 98 -13.26 -6.32 -22.91
CA LYS A 98 -13.09 -7.02 -21.63
C LYS A 98 -13.91 -6.42 -20.47
N ASP A 99 -14.62 -5.33 -20.70
CA ASP A 99 -15.39 -4.61 -19.68
C ASP A 99 -14.54 -4.17 -18.47
N GLU A 100 -13.35 -3.58 -18.77
CA GLU A 100 -12.40 -3.09 -17.75
C GLU A 100 -12.28 -1.55 -17.81
N PRO A 101 -13.26 -0.81 -17.23
CA PRO A 101 -13.35 0.65 -17.37
C PRO A 101 -12.17 1.38 -16.75
N TYR A 102 -11.61 0.90 -15.65
CA TYR A 102 -10.44 1.53 -15.00
C TYR A 102 -9.19 1.44 -15.87
N LYS A 103 -9.04 0.35 -16.65
CA LYS A 103 -7.94 0.21 -17.60
C LYS A 103 -8.09 1.15 -18.78
N VAL A 104 -9.32 1.35 -19.27
CA VAL A 104 -9.61 2.36 -20.30
C VAL A 104 -9.26 3.76 -19.81
N GLU A 105 -9.64 4.12 -18.59
CA GLU A 105 -9.29 5.39 -17.98
C GLU A 105 -7.77 5.57 -17.87
N LEU A 106 -7.04 4.56 -17.40
CA LEU A 106 -5.58 4.59 -17.30
C LEU A 106 -4.92 4.82 -18.68
N ILE A 107 -5.40 4.14 -19.73
CA ILE A 107 -4.88 4.32 -21.09
C ILE A 107 -5.11 5.76 -21.58
N ASN A 108 -6.28 6.34 -21.31
CA ASN A 108 -6.60 7.70 -21.73
C ASN A 108 -5.71 8.76 -21.08
N ASP A 109 -5.24 8.51 -19.85
CA ASP A 109 -4.39 9.43 -19.10
C ASP A 109 -2.91 9.34 -19.47
N LEU A 110 -2.50 8.31 -20.18
CA LEU A 110 -1.11 8.20 -20.62
C LEU A 110 -0.79 9.31 -21.67
N PRO A 111 0.46 9.82 -21.71
CA PRO A 111 0.91 10.74 -22.75
C PRO A 111 0.61 10.21 -24.15
N ALA A 112 0.39 11.11 -25.12
CA ALA A 112 -0.02 10.73 -26.49
C ALA A 112 0.98 9.79 -27.19
N ASP A 113 2.26 9.91 -26.86
CA ASP A 113 3.40 9.13 -27.37
C ASP A 113 3.72 7.87 -26.55
N ALA A 114 2.95 7.58 -25.50
CA ALA A 114 3.20 6.43 -24.63
C ALA A 114 2.96 5.11 -25.35
N HIS A 115 3.90 4.18 -25.19
CA HIS A 115 3.74 2.78 -25.57
C HIS A 115 2.79 2.07 -24.61
N ILE A 116 1.71 1.50 -25.15
CA ILE A 116 0.69 0.83 -24.34
C ILE A 116 0.96 -0.67 -24.39
N SER A 117 1.46 -1.17 -23.27
CA SER A 117 1.85 -2.58 -23.14
C SER A 117 0.91 -3.36 -22.23
N PHE A 118 0.83 -4.63 -22.54
CA PHE A 118 0.04 -5.62 -21.84
C PHE A 118 0.91 -6.84 -21.52
N TYR A 119 0.49 -7.56 -20.49
CA TYR A 119 1.02 -8.88 -20.20
C TYR A 119 -0.08 -9.92 -20.27
N LYS A 120 0.18 -10.97 -21.04
CA LYS A 120 -0.68 -12.15 -21.18
C LYS A 120 -0.14 -13.27 -20.30
N GLN A 121 -1.02 -13.89 -19.54
CA GLN A 121 -0.74 -14.97 -18.60
C GLN A 121 -1.81 -16.07 -18.79
N GLY A 122 -1.58 -16.97 -19.74
CA GLY A 122 -2.62 -17.91 -20.16
C GLY A 122 -3.82 -17.19 -20.79
N GLU A 123 -5.01 -17.38 -20.21
CA GLU A 123 -6.26 -16.70 -20.62
C GLU A 123 -6.36 -15.25 -20.08
N PHE A 124 -5.58 -14.91 -19.07
CA PHE A 124 -5.60 -13.60 -18.42
C PHE A 124 -4.71 -12.61 -19.16
N VAL A 125 -5.19 -11.38 -19.30
CA VAL A 125 -4.43 -10.26 -19.86
C VAL A 125 -4.69 -9.03 -19.03
N ASP A 126 -3.62 -8.31 -18.69
CA ASP A 126 -3.72 -7.04 -17.98
C ASP A 126 -2.87 -5.94 -18.63
N LEU A 127 -3.34 -4.69 -18.51
CA LEU A 127 -2.59 -3.47 -18.87
C LEU A 127 -1.44 -3.28 -17.89
N CYS A 128 -0.21 -3.37 -18.36
CA CYS A 128 0.95 -3.29 -17.48
C CYS A 128 2.24 -2.93 -18.24
N ALA A 129 3.05 -2.07 -17.61
CA ALA A 129 4.39 -1.74 -18.13
C ALA A 129 5.44 -2.82 -17.78
N GLY A 130 5.21 -3.64 -16.76
CA GLY A 130 6.17 -4.60 -16.26
C GLY A 130 7.21 -3.99 -15.31
N PRO A 131 8.32 -4.71 -15.04
CA PRO A 131 8.62 -6.06 -15.48
C PRO A 131 7.84 -7.14 -14.73
N HIS A 132 7.82 -8.34 -15.30
CA HIS A 132 7.29 -9.56 -14.69
C HIS A 132 8.29 -10.72 -14.80
N LEU A 133 8.06 -11.76 -13.98
CA LEU A 133 8.74 -13.04 -14.16
C LEU A 133 8.32 -13.68 -15.50
N ASP A 134 9.14 -14.59 -16.01
CA ASP A 134 8.88 -15.30 -17.26
C ASP A 134 7.73 -16.32 -17.16
N SER A 135 7.43 -16.78 -15.95
CA SER A 135 6.39 -17.77 -15.70
C SER A 135 5.84 -17.70 -14.27
N THR A 136 4.53 -17.99 -14.13
CA THR A 136 3.89 -18.17 -12.81
C THR A 136 4.50 -19.32 -12.01
N GLY A 137 5.16 -20.27 -12.69
CA GLY A 137 5.87 -21.38 -12.07
C GLY A 137 7.10 -20.99 -11.25
N ARG A 138 7.61 -19.75 -11.41
CA ARG A 138 8.67 -19.21 -10.55
C ARG A 138 8.17 -18.87 -9.16
N ILE A 139 6.86 -18.67 -9.00
CA ILE A 139 6.24 -18.32 -7.73
C ILE A 139 5.95 -19.59 -6.93
N LYS A 140 6.33 -19.59 -5.65
CA LYS A 140 6.00 -20.67 -4.72
C LYS A 140 4.59 -20.49 -4.17
N GLY A 141 3.60 -21.10 -4.81
CA GLY A 141 2.19 -20.94 -4.46
C GLY A 141 1.82 -21.28 -3.00
N ASN A 142 2.60 -22.13 -2.32
CA ASN A 142 2.43 -22.41 -0.89
C ASN A 142 3.10 -21.37 0.03
N ALA A 143 3.84 -20.41 -0.53
CA ALA A 143 4.48 -19.33 0.19
C ALA A 143 3.83 -17.96 -0.13
N ILE A 144 2.54 -17.97 -0.49
CA ILE A 144 1.70 -16.79 -0.68
C ILE A 144 0.69 -16.70 0.46
N LYS A 145 0.45 -15.49 0.96
CA LYS A 145 -0.62 -15.19 1.92
C LYS A 145 -1.29 -13.87 1.57
N LEU A 146 -2.62 -13.87 1.46
CA LEU A 146 -3.42 -12.65 1.41
C LEU A 146 -3.66 -12.19 2.85
N THR A 147 -3.31 -10.95 3.15
CA THR A 147 -3.18 -10.52 4.55
C THR A 147 -4.35 -9.70 5.05
N GLN A 148 -4.99 -8.94 4.18
CA GLN A 148 -6.16 -8.12 4.51
C GLN A 148 -6.85 -7.61 3.25
N CYS A 149 -8.12 -7.22 3.41
CA CYS A 149 -8.86 -6.42 2.45
C CYS A 149 -9.33 -5.14 3.14
N CYS A 150 -9.18 -3.99 2.48
CA CYS A 150 -9.68 -2.71 3.00
C CYS A 150 -10.18 -1.82 1.84
N GLY A 151 -10.97 -0.79 2.20
CA GLY A 151 -11.38 0.24 1.23
C GLY A 151 -10.20 1.10 0.79
N ALA A 152 -10.18 1.47 -0.49
CA ALA A 152 -9.23 2.42 -1.06
C ALA A 152 -9.94 3.25 -2.14
N TYR A 153 -9.94 4.57 -1.99
CA TYR A 153 -10.52 5.43 -3.01
C TYR A 153 -9.70 5.36 -4.31
N TRP A 154 -10.40 5.26 -5.43
CA TRP A 154 -9.75 5.27 -6.74
C TRP A 154 -8.86 6.51 -6.88
N ARG A 155 -7.57 6.31 -7.12
CA ARG A 155 -6.52 7.35 -7.19
C ARG A 155 -6.38 8.20 -5.93
N GLY A 156 -6.81 7.72 -4.78
CA GLY A 156 -6.75 8.46 -3.52
C GLY A 156 -7.74 9.62 -3.40
N ASP A 157 -8.64 9.80 -4.36
CA ASP A 157 -9.64 10.85 -4.37
C ASP A 157 -10.92 10.38 -3.65
N SER A 158 -11.24 10.98 -2.51
CA SER A 158 -12.42 10.65 -1.70
C SER A 158 -13.76 10.92 -2.38
N ASN A 159 -13.78 11.71 -3.48
CA ASN A 159 -14.98 11.95 -4.29
C ASN A 159 -15.22 10.83 -5.32
N ARG A 160 -14.26 9.92 -5.51
CA ARG A 160 -14.34 8.81 -6.45
C ARG A 160 -14.79 7.53 -5.75
N LYS A 161 -15.07 6.50 -6.56
CA LYS A 161 -15.55 5.22 -6.04
C LYS A 161 -14.52 4.61 -5.08
N MET A 162 -15.00 4.12 -3.96
CA MET A 162 -14.21 3.29 -3.05
C MET A 162 -14.10 1.89 -3.61
N LEU A 163 -12.88 1.48 -3.91
CA LEU A 163 -12.52 0.14 -4.36
C LEU A 163 -12.14 -0.73 -3.16
N GLN A 164 -11.99 -2.01 -3.40
CA GLN A 164 -11.52 -2.96 -2.41
C GLN A 164 -10.08 -3.35 -2.73
N ARG A 165 -9.17 -3.04 -1.82
CA ARG A 165 -7.74 -3.33 -1.93
C ARG A 165 -7.41 -4.59 -1.17
N ILE A 166 -6.94 -5.62 -1.88
CA ILE A 166 -6.46 -6.86 -1.27
C ILE A 166 -4.94 -6.81 -1.22
N TYR A 167 -4.38 -6.93 -0.02
CA TYR A 167 -2.94 -7.00 0.22
C TYR A 167 -2.48 -8.45 0.29
N GLY A 168 -1.30 -8.70 -0.24
CA GLY A 168 -0.66 -10.00 -0.16
C GLY A 168 0.85 -9.92 0.05
N VAL A 169 1.39 -11.00 0.57
CA VAL A 169 2.82 -11.24 0.69
C VAL A 169 3.17 -12.56 0.03
N ALA A 170 4.35 -12.66 -0.52
CA ALA A 170 4.85 -13.88 -1.12
C ALA A 170 6.37 -13.98 -0.95
N PHE A 171 6.85 -15.19 -0.72
CA PHE A 171 8.25 -15.49 -0.47
C PHE A 171 8.74 -16.63 -1.36
N PRO A 172 10.05 -16.75 -1.62
CA PRO A 172 10.63 -17.88 -2.35
C PRO A 172 10.48 -19.21 -1.63
N LYS A 173 10.38 -19.19 -0.29
CA LYS A 173 10.28 -20.38 0.56
C LYS A 173 9.12 -20.28 1.54
N LYS A 174 8.54 -21.42 1.86
CA LYS A 174 7.42 -21.50 2.83
C LYS A 174 7.86 -21.09 4.24
N GLU A 175 9.07 -21.46 4.63
CA GLU A 175 9.66 -21.16 5.93
C GLU A 175 9.80 -19.64 6.15
N GLU A 176 10.13 -18.89 5.10
CA GLU A 176 10.23 -17.43 5.15
C GLU A 176 8.84 -16.79 5.35
N LEU A 177 7.81 -17.33 4.71
CA LEU A 177 6.43 -16.90 4.95
C LEU A 177 6.00 -17.19 6.40
N ASP A 178 6.30 -18.39 6.91
CA ASP A 178 5.91 -18.78 8.26
C ASP A 178 6.59 -17.90 9.32
N GLU A 179 7.87 -17.59 9.14
CA GLU A 179 8.59 -16.64 10.00
C GLU A 179 7.99 -15.23 9.93
N TYR A 180 7.68 -14.73 8.73
CA TYR A 180 7.02 -13.44 8.55
C TYR A 180 5.66 -13.39 9.28
N LEU A 181 4.84 -14.43 9.14
CA LEU A 181 3.52 -14.49 9.77
C LEU A 181 3.65 -14.53 11.31
N LYS A 182 4.63 -15.25 11.83
CA LYS A 182 4.95 -15.28 13.26
C LYS A 182 5.38 -13.89 13.77
N GLN A 183 6.28 -13.22 13.05
CA GLN A 183 6.72 -11.87 13.40
C GLN A 183 5.55 -10.88 13.37
N ARG A 184 4.66 -10.99 12.38
CA ARG A 184 3.45 -10.16 12.28
C ARG A 184 2.49 -10.40 13.45
N GLU A 185 2.26 -11.66 13.82
CA GLU A 185 1.45 -12.00 15.00
C GLU A 185 2.02 -11.40 16.29
N GLU A 186 3.34 -11.53 16.46
CA GLU A 186 4.03 -10.95 17.62
C GLU A 186 3.98 -9.40 17.61
N ALA A 187 4.07 -8.77 16.42
CA ALA A 187 3.91 -7.33 16.29
C ALA A 187 2.49 -6.87 16.68
N LEU A 188 1.45 -7.61 16.28
CA LEU A 188 0.07 -7.31 16.68
C LEU A 188 -0.15 -7.42 18.19
N LYS A 189 0.51 -8.37 18.87
CA LYS A 189 0.46 -8.48 20.32
C LYS A 189 1.11 -7.28 21.03
N ARG A 190 2.08 -6.63 20.36
CA ARG A 190 2.82 -5.46 20.86
C ARG A 190 2.31 -4.14 20.31
N ASP A 191 1.17 -4.13 19.60
CA ASP A 191 0.58 -2.91 19.08
C ASP A 191 0.35 -1.90 20.21
N HIS A 192 0.96 -0.72 20.09
CA HIS A 192 0.94 0.31 21.12
C HIS A 192 -0.48 0.80 21.45
N ASN A 193 -1.39 0.81 20.45
CA ASN A 193 -2.78 1.20 20.67
C ASN A 193 -3.51 0.17 21.54
N LYS A 194 -3.24 -1.12 21.31
CA LYS A 194 -3.80 -2.19 22.13
C LYS A 194 -3.21 -2.16 23.52
N VAL A 195 -1.88 -2.24 23.62
CA VAL A 195 -1.17 -2.28 24.91
C VAL A 195 -1.45 -1.02 25.74
N GLY A 196 -1.46 0.15 25.13
CA GLY A 196 -1.71 1.41 25.81
C GLY A 196 -3.13 1.52 26.38
N ARG A 197 -4.13 0.99 25.68
CA ARG A 197 -5.51 0.90 26.19
C ARG A 197 -5.65 -0.16 27.28
N ASP A 198 -5.10 -1.35 27.07
CA ASP A 198 -5.15 -2.45 28.04
C ASP A 198 -4.48 -2.08 29.37
N LEU A 199 -3.41 -1.29 29.33
CA LEU A 199 -2.69 -0.77 30.48
C LEU A 199 -3.24 0.56 31.04
N GLU A 200 -4.30 1.09 30.45
CA GLU A 200 -4.92 2.35 30.84
C GLU A 200 -3.96 3.56 30.74
N TYR A 201 -3.15 3.61 29.68
CA TYR A 201 -2.28 4.77 29.44
C TYR A 201 -3.00 5.90 28.71
N PHE A 202 -3.92 5.58 27.82
CA PHE A 202 -4.75 6.56 27.10
C PHE A 202 -6.09 5.96 26.70
N THR A 203 -7.01 6.84 26.35
CA THR A 203 -8.31 6.50 25.76
C THR A 203 -8.68 7.51 24.69
N THR A 204 -9.72 7.21 23.91
CA THR A 204 -10.37 8.13 22.98
C THR A 204 -11.85 8.26 23.35
N VAL A 205 -12.43 9.44 23.14
CA VAL A 205 -13.86 9.70 23.35
C VAL A 205 -14.43 10.42 22.13
N ASP A 206 -15.64 10.06 21.74
CA ASP A 206 -16.25 10.51 20.48
C ASP A 206 -16.44 12.03 20.41
N TYR A 207 -16.78 12.68 21.53
CA TYR A 207 -16.97 14.13 21.57
C TYR A 207 -15.68 14.96 21.54
N ILE A 208 -14.50 14.33 21.65
CA ILE A 208 -13.19 14.98 21.38
C ILE A 208 -12.80 14.72 19.92
N GLY A 209 -13.03 13.51 19.42
CA GLY A 209 -12.77 13.10 18.05
C GLY A 209 -11.72 12.00 17.91
N GLN A 210 -11.75 11.34 16.76
CA GLN A 210 -10.79 10.28 16.42
C GLN A 210 -9.40 10.88 16.21
N GLY A 211 -8.37 10.14 16.61
CA GLY A 211 -6.98 10.57 16.48
C GLY A 211 -6.50 11.55 17.58
N LEU A 212 -7.38 11.94 18.51
CA LEU A 212 -7.08 12.82 19.64
C LEU A 212 -7.14 12.06 20.96
N PRO A 213 -6.07 11.34 21.35
CA PRO A 213 -6.06 10.52 22.56
C PRO A 213 -5.99 11.38 23.82
N ILE A 214 -6.74 10.99 24.85
CA ILE A 214 -6.62 11.52 26.20
C ILE A 214 -5.63 10.65 26.96
N LEU A 215 -4.59 11.26 27.52
CA LEU A 215 -3.68 10.57 28.43
C LEU A 215 -4.37 10.35 29.78
N LEU A 216 -4.50 9.12 30.18
CA LEU A 216 -4.96 8.74 31.51
C LEU A 216 -3.84 8.93 32.56
N PRO A 217 -4.12 8.88 33.87
CA PRO A 217 -3.14 9.22 34.90
C PRO A 217 -1.79 8.51 34.76
N LYS A 218 -1.78 7.23 34.40
CA LYS A 218 -0.53 6.47 34.17
C LYS A 218 0.25 7.01 32.97
N GLY A 219 -0.42 7.23 31.83
CA GLY A 219 0.20 7.76 30.61
C GLY A 219 0.70 9.19 30.80
N ALA A 220 -0.13 10.06 31.39
CA ALA A 220 0.25 11.43 31.72
C ALA A 220 1.49 11.49 32.63
N ARG A 221 1.58 10.58 33.61
CA ARG A 221 2.76 10.48 34.49
C ARG A 221 4.01 10.05 33.74
N VAL A 222 3.92 9.09 32.81
CA VAL A 222 5.06 8.66 32.00
C VAL A 222 5.56 9.83 31.15
N ILE A 223 4.67 10.53 30.44
CA ILE A 223 5.05 11.71 29.61
C ILE A 223 5.71 12.78 30.47
N GLN A 224 5.15 13.09 31.66
CA GLN A 224 5.74 14.06 32.58
C GLN A 224 7.15 13.67 33.02
N LEU A 225 7.38 12.40 33.32
CA LEU A 225 8.72 11.91 33.69
C LEU A 225 9.71 12.01 32.54
N LEU A 226 9.30 11.67 31.33
CA LEU A 226 10.12 11.79 30.13
C LEU A 226 10.48 13.25 29.83
N GLN A 227 9.51 14.16 29.91
CA GLN A 227 9.75 15.60 29.72
C GLN A 227 10.79 16.13 30.72
N ARG A 228 10.61 15.84 32.00
CA ARG A 228 11.57 16.28 33.05
C ARG A 228 12.97 15.68 32.81
N TRP A 229 13.03 14.40 32.43
CA TRP A 229 14.31 13.76 32.16
C TRP A 229 15.03 14.40 30.94
N VAL A 230 14.31 14.72 29.88
CA VAL A 230 14.89 15.40 28.69
C VAL A 230 15.39 16.78 29.08
N GLU A 231 14.56 17.58 29.76
CA GLU A 231 14.94 18.93 30.25
C GLU A 231 16.22 18.91 31.13
N ASP A 232 16.30 17.92 32.06
CA ASP A 232 17.47 17.74 32.91
C ASP A 232 18.73 17.37 32.11
N VAL A 233 18.58 16.51 31.10
CA VAL A 233 19.70 16.10 30.24
C VAL A 233 20.18 17.25 29.36
N GLU A 234 19.25 18.01 28.78
CA GLU A 234 19.56 19.17 27.94
C GLU A 234 20.32 20.23 28.75
N GLN A 235 19.80 20.57 29.93
CA GLN A 235 20.45 21.51 30.82
C GLN A 235 21.87 21.07 31.23
N LYS A 236 22.05 19.80 31.58
CA LYS A 236 23.38 19.22 31.91
C LYS A 236 24.35 19.26 30.75
N ARG A 237 23.85 19.21 29.50
CA ARG A 237 24.66 19.31 28.29
C ARG A 237 24.89 20.74 27.81
N GLY A 238 24.40 21.75 28.53
CA GLY A 238 24.62 23.17 28.24
C GLY A 238 23.64 23.77 27.22
N TYR A 239 22.55 23.08 26.88
CA TYR A 239 21.48 23.65 26.05
C TYR A 239 20.71 24.71 26.84
N LEU A 240 20.33 25.78 26.15
CA LEU A 240 19.56 26.87 26.71
C LEU A 240 18.08 26.76 26.32
N LEU A 241 17.21 26.70 27.32
CA LEU A 241 15.76 26.62 27.08
C LEU A 241 15.25 27.96 26.54
N THR A 242 14.55 27.91 25.40
CA THR A 242 13.78 29.02 24.86
C THR A 242 12.31 28.64 24.73
N LYS A 243 11.42 29.62 24.88
CA LYS A 243 9.97 29.45 24.62
C LYS A 243 9.55 30.47 23.57
N THR A 244 9.18 29.96 22.40
CA THR A 244 8.69 30.77 21.28
C THR A 244 7.17 30.82 21.26
N PRO A 245 6.55 31.87 20.66
CA PRO A 245 5.12 31.91 20.43
C PRO A 245 4.68 30.73 19.52
N LEU A 246 3.42 30.32 19.68
CA LEU A 246 2.82 29.28 18.84
C LEU A 246 2.42 29.77 17.43
N MET A 247 2.41 31.10 17.23
CA MET A 247 2.08 31.74 15.96
C MET A 247 3.22 32.67 15.54
N ALA A 248 3.43 32.78 14.24
CA ALA A 248 4.40 33.69 13.66
C ALA A 248 3.86 34.35 12.39
N LYS A 249 4.51 35.38 11.91
CA LYS A 249 4.19 36.03 10.65
C LYS A 249 4.58 35.16 9.47
N ARG A 250 3.91 35.36 8.34
CA ARG A 250 4.11 34.62 7.06
C ARG A 250 5.58 34.58 6.63
N GLU A 251 6.33 35.68 6.87
CA GLU A 251 7.73 35.79 6.45
C GLU A 251 8.60 34.67 7.04
N LEU A 252 8.36 34.25 8.28
CA LEU A 252 9.11 33.16 8.90
C LEU A 252 8.90 31.84 8.14
N TYR A 253 7.67 31.58 7.75
CA TYR A 253 7.31 30.36 7.00
C TYR A 253 7.83 30.39 5.56
N LYS A 254 7.93 31.58 4.93
CA LYS A 254 8.59 31.75 3.63
C LYS A 254 10.10 31.47 3.72
N ILE A 255 10.76 32.04 4.74
CA ILE A 255 12.21 31.81 4.96
C ILE A 255 12.53 30.34 5.18
N SER A 256 11.68 29.61 5.89
CA SER A 256 11.86 28.17 6.17
C SER A 256 11.35 27.25 5.06
N GLY A 257 10.73 27.76 3.98
CA GLY A 257 10.13 26.99 2.90
C GLY A 257 8.81 26.29 3.24
N HIS A 258 8.29 26.47 4.47
CA HIS A 258 7.03 25.84 4.85
C HIS A 258 5.84 26.40 4.08
N TRP A 259 5.89 27.68 3.71
CA TRP A 259 4.81 28.33 2.99
C TRP A 259 4.56 27.70 1.60
N GLU A 260 5.61 27.33 0.90
CA GLU A 260 5.53 26.74 -0.44
C GLU A 260 5.20 25.24 -0.41
N HIS A 261 5.59 24.54 0.66
CA HIS A 261 5.54 23.06 0.66
C HIS A 261 4.48 22.46 1.59
N TYR A 262 3.98 23.23 2.59
CA TYR A 262 3.11 22.70 3.64
C TYR A 262 1.89 23.58 3.93
N LEU A 263 1.46 24.41 2.97
CA LEU A 263 0.36 25.37 3.14
C LEU A 263 -0.95 24.70 3.57
N ASP A 264 -1.29 23.57 2.98
CA ASP A 264 -2.47 22.74 3.26
C ASP A 264 -2.45 22.08 4.65
N GLY A 265 -1.28 22.03 5.30
CA GLY A 265 -1.10 21.55 6.68
C GLY A 265 -1.06 22.66 7.73
N MET A 266 -1.19 23.92 7.36
CA MET A 266 -1.10 25.06 8.25
C MET A 266 -2.45 25.72 8.52
N PHE A 267 -2.65 26.22 9.75
CA PHE A 267 -3.76 27.12 10.07
C PHE A 267 -3.34 28.57 9.82
N ILE A 268 -4.08 29.26 8.95
CA ILE A 268 -3.80 30.65 8.57
C ILE A 268 -4.87 31.54 9.16
N LEU A 269 -4.42 32.62 9.81
CA LEU A 269 -5.30 33.69 10.27
C LEU A 269 -5.26 34.84 9.25
N GLY A 270 -6.38 35.07 8.57
CA GLY A 270 -6.50 36.04 7.47
C GLY A 270 -6.58 35.34 6.12
N ASP A 271 -6.49 36.12 5.04
CA ASP A 271 -6.47 35.58 3.69
C ASP A 271 -5.05 35.11 3.33
N PRO A 272 -4.85 33.84 2.91
CA PRO A 272 -3.56 33.35 2.48
C PRO A 272 -3.00 34.07 1.23
N HIS A 273 -3.86 34.78 0.49
CA HIS A 273 -3.51 35.52 -0.73
C HIS A 273 -3.31 37.02 -0.52
N ASP A 274 -3.64 37.55 0.67
CA ASP A 274 -3.34 38.94 1.03
C ASP A 274 -1.83 39.11 1.29
N GLU A 275 -1.25 40.23 0.77
CA GLU A 275 0.17 40.60 1.00
C GLU A 275 0.48 41.04 2.45
#